data_5573297567abb0fe8099e6aa2e50b75a
#
_entry.id   5573297567abb0fe8099e6aa2e50b75a
#
_cell.length_a   1.000
_cell.length_b   1.000
_cell.length_c   1.000
_cell.angle_alpha   90.00
_cell.angle_beta   90.00
_cell.angle_gamma   90.00
#
_symmetry.space_group_name_H-M   'P 1'
#
loop_
_entity.id
_entity.type
_entity.pdbx_description
1 polymer ?
#
loop_
_entity_poly.entity_id
_entity_poly.type
_entity_poly.pdbx_seq_one_letter_code
_entity_poly.pdbx_strand_id
1 'polypeptide(L)'
;MPGTHCKWVQADSQQINDFRTVMTGELHHLLLNHSLIGAGLPPQENAADAFAAGLERGLNAPAILPQLFEVRASHVLGTLPREQVSEFLSGLLIGAEVASMRDYVTHQHAITLVAGTSLTARYQ
;
A
#
# COMPACT_ATOMS: atom_id res chain seq x y z
N MET A 1 6.14 -10.96 -1.84
CA MET A 1 5.31 -11.38 -2.97
C MET A 1 3.99 -10.62 -2.98
N PRO A 2 3.98 -9.40 -3.50
CA PRO A 2 2.75 -8.61 -3.55
C PRO A 2 1.72 -9.14 -4.54
N GLY A 3 0.47 -8.75 -4.34
CA GLY A 3 -0.68 -9.19 -5.12
C GLY A 3 -1.95 -8.75 -4.41
N THR A 4 -3.07 -9.43 -4.62
CA THR A 4 -4.30 -9.21 -3.85
C THR A 4 -4.01 -9.42 -2.36
N HIS A 5 -3.30 -10.49 -2.04
CA HIS A 5 -2.72 -10.73 -0.73
C HIS A 5 -1.21 -10.81 -0.86
N CYS A 6 -0.52 -9.96 -0.13
CA CYS A 6 0.94 -9.91 -0.16
C CYS A 6 1.53 -10.93 0.82
N LYS A 7 2.53 -11.68 0.38
CA LYS A 7 3.23 -12.65 1.22
C LYS A 7 4.62 -12.14 1.55
N TRP A 8 4.91 -12.03 2.84
CA TRP A 8 6.25 -11.76 3.35
C TRP A 8 6.81 -13.08 3.84
N VAL A 9 7.83 -13.59 3.15
CA VAL A 9 8.33 -14.94 3.35
C VAL A 9 9.77 -14.89 3.86
N GLN A 10 10.05 -15.60 4.95
CA GLN A 10 11.40 -15.84 5.42
C GLN A 10 11.85 -17.21 4.95
N ALA A 11 12.88 -17.24 4.12
CA ALA A 11 13.37 -18.48 3.53
C ALA A 11 14.89 -18.52 3.56
N ASP A 12 15.43 -19.73 3.64
CA ASP A 12 16.85 -19.99 3.42
C ASP A 12 17.03 -20.82 2.15
N SER A 13 18.24 -21.33 1.88
CA SER A 13 18.53 -22.08 0.66
C SER A 13 17.82 -23.43 0.55
N GLN A 14 17.20 -23.90 1.63
CA GLN A 14 16.61 -25.24 1.73
C GLN A 14 15.11 -25.25 1.98
N GLN A 15 14.56 -24.22 2.65
CA GLN A 15 13.17 -24.25 3.07
C GLN A 15 12.62 -22.85 3.35
N ILE A 16 11.28 -22.77 3.39
CA ILE A 16 10.57 -21.60 3.90
C ILE A 16 10.45 -21.78 5.41
N ASN A 17 10.95 -20.81 6.18
CA ASN A 17 10.96 -20.87 7.63
C ASN A 17 9.71 -20.27 8.27
N ASP A 18 9.17 -19.20 7.67
CA ASP A 18 8.00 -18.51 8.18
C ASP A 18 7.42 -17.63 7.08
N PHE A 19 6.17 -17.21 7.25
CA PHE A 19 5.58 -16.20 6.35
C PHE A 19 4.48 -15.41 7.07
N ARG A 20 4.19 -14.23 6.52
CA ARG A 20 3.06 -13.39 6.93
C ARG A 20 2.27 -12.99 5.69
N THR A 21 0.96 -12.97 5.83
CA THR A 21 0.08 -12.49 4.76
C THR A 21 -0.48 -11.13 5.13
N VAL A 22 -0.38 -10.19 4.19
CA VAL A 22 -0.93 -8.84 4.33
C VAL A 22 -1.90 -8.63 3.17
N MET A 23 -3.11 -8.18 3.46
CA MET A 23 -4.17 -8.09 2.44
C MET A 23 -4.22 -6.71 1.77
N THR A 24 -3.06 -6.13 1.47
CA THR A 24 -2.94 -4.76 0.95
C THR A 24 -3.73 -4.53 -0.33
N GLY A 25 -3.63 -5.43 -1.30
CA GLY A 25 -4.33 -5.28 -2.57
C GLY A 25 -5.84 -5.42 -2.41
N GLU A 26 -6.30 -6.40 -1.63
CA GLU A 26 -7.72 -6.56 -1.34
C GLU A 26 -8.26 -5.35 -0.56
N LEU A 27 -7.52 -4.88 0.44
CA LEU A 27 -7.93 -3.72 1.22
C LEU A 27 -8.06 -2.47 0.35
N HIS A 28 -7.12 -2.24 -0.57
CA HIS A 28 -7.19 -1.15 -1.51
C HIS A 28 -8.48 -1.23 -2.34
N HIS A 29 -8.78 -2.40 -2.89
CA HIS A 29 -9.98 -2.62 -3.68
C HIS A 29 -11.25 -2.35 -2.87
N LEU A 30 -11.34 -2.88 -1.65
CA LEU A 30 -12.51 -2.70 -0.80
C LEU A 30 -12.70 -1.24 -0.40
N LEU A 31 -11.64 -0.56 -0.01
CA LEU A 31 -11.73 0.83 0.42
C LEU A 31 -12.11 1.74 -0.75
N LEU A 32 -11.57 1.49 -1.94
CA LEU A 32 -11.84 2.31 -3.10
C LEU A 32 -13.27 2.10 -3.63
N ASN A 33 -13.75 0.86 -3.64
CA ASN A 33 -15.00 0.53 -4.32
C ASN A 33 -16.18 0.27 -3.39
N HIS A 34 -15.95 0.01 -2.11
CA HIS A 34 -16.99 -0.42 -1.16
C HIS A 34 -16.97 0.36 0.15
N SER A 35 -16.30 1.51 0.20
CA SER A 35 -16.29 2.35 1.40
C SER A 35 -16.51 3.81 1.06
N LEU A 36 -16.71 4.64 2.09
CA LEU A 36 -16.83 6.09 1.94
C LEU A 36 -15.57 6.73 1.36
N ILE A 37 -14.43 6.09 1.52
CA ILE A 37 -13.16 6.63 1.01
C ILE A 37 -13.21 6.79 -0.51
N GLY A 38 -13.78 5.83 -1.22
CA GLY A 38 -13.89 5.87 -2.68
C GLY A 38 -15.26 6.26 -3.21
N ALA A 39 -16.21 6.62 -2.36
CA ALA A 39 -17.57 6.90 -2.79
C ALA A 39 -17.65 8.14 -3.68
N GLY A 40 -18.32 8.01 -4.82
CA GLY A 40 -18.59 9.13 -5.73
C GLY A 40 -17.37 9.62 -6.52
N LEU A 41 -16.30 8.82 -6.58
CA LEU A 41 -15.11 9.23 -7.34
C LEU A 41 -15.28 9.06 -8.84
N PRO A 42 -14.66 9.95 -9.64
CA PRO A 42 -14.59 9.77 -11.09
C PRO A 42 -13.63 8.64 -11.46
N PRO A 43 -13.54 8.26 -12.75
CA PRO A 43 -12.51 7.31 -13.19
C PRO A 43 -11.13 7.77 -12.73
N GLN A 44 -10.34 6.80 -12.23
CA GLN A 44 -9.03 7.09 -11.66
C GLN A 44 -7.94 7.07 -12.74
N GLU A 45 -6.90 7.87 -12.52
CA GLU A 45 -5.78 7.98 -13.44
C GLU A 45 -4.47 7.68 -12.75
N ASN A 46 -3.43 7.37 -13.53
CA ASN A 46 -2.09 7.16 -13.00
C ASN A 46 -1.52 8.50 -12.54
N ALA A 47 -0.95 8.53 -11.34
CA ALA A 47 -0.40 9.73 -10.74
C ALA A 47 0.78 9.38 -9.82
N ALA A 48 1.98 9.42 -10.38
CA ALA A 48 3.20 9.05 -9.65
C ALA A 48 3.43 9.93 -8.42
N ASP A 49 3.11 11.22 -8.52
CA ASP A 49 3.30 12.16 -7.39
C ASP A 49 2.33 11.85 -6.25
N ALA A 50 1.09 11.51 -6.57
CA ALA A 50 0.10 11.13 -5.55
C ALA A 50 0.49 9.81 -4.88
N PHE A 51 0.97 8.84 -5.65
CA PHE A 51 1.48 7.59 -5.11
C PHE A 51 2.65 7.84 -4.16
N ALA A 52 3.62 8.66 -4.58
CA ALA A 52 4.79 8.97 -3.76
C ALA A 52 4.41 9.68 -2.46
N ALA A 53 3.46 10.61 -2.51
CA ALA A 53 2.97 11.32 -1.33
C ALA A 53 2.28 10.37 -0.35
N GLY A 54 1.46 9.46 -0.87
CA GLY A 54 0.81 8.44 -0.04
C GLY A 54 1.82 7.49 0.57
N LEU A 55 2.80 7.04 -0.21
CA LEU A 55 3.87 6.16 0.25
C LEU A 55 4.64 6.78 1.40
N GLU A 56 5.04 8.04 1.27
CA GLU A 56 5.75 8.76 2.33
C GLU A 56 4.90 8.83 3.60
N ARG A 57 3.62 9.16 3.46
CA ARG A 57 2.71 9.22 4.60
C ARG A 57 2.59 7.87 5.29
N GLY A 58 2.40 6.81 4.52
CA GLY A 58 2.26 5.45 5.07
C GLY A 58 3.51 4.96 5.79
N LEU A 59 4.68 5.28 5.23
CA LEU A 59 5.96 4.91 5.84
C LEU A 59 6.21 5.62 7.17
N ASN A 60 5.71 6.83 7.34
CA ASN A 60 6.01 7.67 8.49
C ASN A 60 4.87 7.79 9.51
N ALA A 61 3.67 7.33 9.19
CA ALA A 61 2.53 7.40 10.11
C ALA A 61 2.69 6.37 11.22
N PRO A 62 2.45 6.75 12.49
CA PRO A 62 2.53 5.79 13.59
C PRO A 62 1.38 4.77 13.59
N ALA A 63 0.25 5.12 12.98
CA ALA A 63 -0.90 4.23 12.88
C ALA A 63 -1.66 4.51 11.58
N ILE A 64 -2.11 3.42 10.93
CA ILE A 64 -2.80 3.52 9.64
C ILE A 64 -4.27 3.94 9.77
N LEU A 65 -4.97 3.51 10.81
CA LEU A 65 -6.42 3.71 10.89
C LEU A 65 -6.84 5.19 10.80
N PRO A 66 -6.22 6.13 11.53
CA PRO A 66 -6.57 7.55 11.36
C PRO A 66 -6.26 8.06 9.96
N GLN A 67 -5.22 7.54 9.31
CA GLN A 67 -4.80 7.98 7.98
C GLN A 67 -5.79 7.59 6.90
N LEU A 68 -6.51 6.49 7.08
CA LEU A 68 -7.46 6.01 6.07
C LEU A 68 -8.57 7.03 5.80
N PHE A 69 -9.18 7.58 6.85
CA PHE A 69 -10.25 8.54 6.64
C PHE A 69 -9.74 9.90 6.18
N GLU A 70 -8.48 10.22 6.44
CA GLU A 70 -7.86 11.45 5.91
C GLU A 70 -7.81 11.45 4.38
N VAL A 71 -7.77 10.29 3.73
CA VAL A 71 -7.86 10.20 2.28
C VAL A 71 -9.20 10.77 1.82
N ARG A 72 -10.29 10.37 2.45
CA ARG A 72 -11.61 10.91 2.13
C ARG A 72 -11.69 12.40 2.42
N ALA A 73 -11.24 12.83 3.58
CA ALA A 73 -11.25 14.24 3.94
C ALA A 73 -10.45 15.07 2.93
N SER A 74 -9.31 14.58 2.49
CA SER A 74 -8.46 15.28 1.55
C SER A 74 -9.14 15.52 0.20
N HIS A 75 -9.83 14.52 -0.36
CA HIS A 75 -10.48 14.74 -1.64
C HIS A 75 -11.80 15.50 -1.51
N VAL A 76 -12.50 15.39 -0.40
CA VAL A 76 -13.72 16.19 -0.15
C VAL A 76 -13.36 17.65 0.04
N LEU A 77 -12.25 17.94 0.74
CA LEU A 77 -11.78 19.31 0.96
C LEU A 77 -10.99 19.89 -0.22
N GLY A 78 -10.67 19.08 -1.22
CA GLY A 78 -10.00 19.55 -2.43
C GLY A 78 -8.48 19.62 -2.36
N THR A 79 -7.85 19.10 -1.30
CA THR A 79 -6.39 19.08 -1.21
C THR A 79 -5.76 17.91 -1.97
N LEU A 80 -6.56 16.89 -2.30
CA LEU A 80 -6.16 15.76 -3.13
C LEU A 80 -7.11 15.69 -4.32
N PRO A 81 -6.59 15.75 -5.57
CA PRO A 81 -7.45 15.61 -6.75
C PRO A 81 -8.22 14.30 -6.74
N ARG A 82 -9.50 14.36 -7.06
CA ARG A 82 -10.38 13.19 -6.95
C ARG A 82 -9.98 12.06 -7.89
N GLU A 83 -9.35 12.37 -9.01
CA GLU A 83 -8.86 11.40 -9.99
C GLU A 83 -7.62 10.68 -9.54
N GLN A 84 -6.99 11.12 -8.45
CA GLN A 84 -5.72 10.59 -7.94
C GLN A 84 -5.85 9.85 -6.60
N VAL A 85 -7.07 9.65 -6.13
CA VAL A 85 -7.32 9.01 -4.83
C VAL A 85 -6.81 7.57 -4.82
N SER A 86 -7.02 6.81 -5.91
CA SER A 86 -6.54 5.42 -6.01
C SER A 86 -5.03 5.34 -5.85
N GLU A 87 -4.29 6.23 -6.51
CA GLU A 87 -2.83 6.26 -6.43
C GLU A 87 -2.33 6.63 -5.04
N PHE A 88 -2.93 7.66 -4.44
CA PHE A 88 -2.57 8.07 -3.08
C PHE A 88 -2.86 6.95 -2.07
N LEU A 89 -4.03 6.33 -2.17
CA LEU A 89 -4.43 5.23 -1.29
C LEU A 89 -3.50 4.03 -1.45
N SER A 90 -3.13 3.71 -2.69
CA SER A 90 -2.17 2.63 -2.97
C SER A 90 -0.83 2.91 -2.28
N GLY A 91 -0.32 4.12 -2.42
CA GLY A 91 0.93 4.51 -1.76
C GLY A 91 0.83 4.43 -0.24
N LEU A 92 -0.25 4.94 0.33
CA LEU A 92 -0.48 4.92 1.76
C LEU A 92 -0.50 3.49 2.31
N LEU A 93 -1.22 2.58 1.67
CA LEU A 93 -1.33 1.20 2.12
C LEU A 93 -0.01 0.43 1.95
N ILE A 94 0.68 0.62 0.84
CA ILE A 94 1.99 -0.02 0.62
C ILE A 94 3.01 0.53 1.61
N GLY A 95 3.02 1.83 1.86
CA GLY A 95 3.91 2.43 2.85
C GLY A 95 3.65 1.88 4.25
N ALA A 96 2.39 1.76 4.64
CA ALA A 96 2.00 1.18 5.93
C ALA A 96 2.39 -0.30 6.03
N GLU A 97 2.21 -1.06 4.95
CA GLU A 97 2.64 -2.46 4.89
C GLU A 97 4.15 -2.57 5.13
N VAL A 98 4.94 -1.83 4.38
CA VAL A 98 6.40 -1.85 4.51
C VAL A 98 6.84 -1.44 5.91
N ALA A 99 6.25 -0.38 6.45
CA ALA A 99 6.57 0.10 7.79
C ALA A 99 6.22 -0.95 8.86
N SER A 100 5.08 -1.60 8.75
CA SER A 100 4.65 -2.60 9.73
C SER A 100 5.46 -3.90 9.66
N MET A 101 6.06 -4.20 8.48
CA MET A 101 6.89 -5.40 8.31
C MET A 101 8.38 -5.13 8.52
N ARG A 102 8.74 -3.93 8.92
CA ARG A 102 10.15 -3.54 9.08
C ARG A 102 10.88 -4.43 10.10
N ASP A 103 10.27 -4.69 11.24
CA ASP A 103 10.87 -5.55 12.27
C ASP A 103 10.95 -7.02 11.83
N TYR A 104 10.00 -7.45 11.01
CA TYR A 104 9.95 -8.82 10.49
C TYR A 104 11.16 -9.14 9.61
N VAL A 105 11.72 -8.14 8.92
CA VAL A 105 12.84 -8.31 8.01
C VAL A 105 14.17 -7.74 8.56
N THR A 106 14.21 -7.31 9.79
CA THR A 106 15.37 -6.61 10.39
C THR A 106 16.68 -7.40 10.27
N HIS A 107 16.62 -8.73 10.33
CA HIS A 107 17.82 -9.57 10.30
C HIS A 107 18.14 -10.13 8.91
N GLN A 108 17.41 -9.70 7.88
CA GLN A 108 17.62 -10.16 6.52
C GLN A 108 18.67 -9.30 5.80
N HIS A 109 19.57 -9.96 5.06
CA HIS A 109 20.61 -9.26 4.31
C HIS A 109 20.15 -8.81 2.94
N ALA A 110 19.12 -9.45 2.39
CA ALA A 110 18.58 -9.12 1.07
C ALA A 110 17.09 -9.42 1.04
N ILE A 111 16.36 -8.62 0.28
CA ILE A 111 14.93 -8.81 0.03
C ILE A 111 14.75 -9.03 -1.47
N THR A 112 14.16 -10.17 -1.83
CA THR A 112 13.82 -10.47 -3.21
C THR A 112 12.35 -10.19 -3.46
N LEU A 113 12.07 -9.38 -4.48
CA LEU A 113 10.71 -9.02 -4.84
C LEU A 113 10.24 -9.88 -6.01
N VAL A 114 9.12 -10.60 -5.79
CA VAL A 114 8.50 -11.44 -6.83
C VAL A 114 7.10 -10.90 -7.08
N ALA A 115 6.89 -10.27 -8.22
CA ALA A 115 5.62 -9.62 -8.54
C ALA A 115 5.46 -9.42 -10.05
N GLY A 116 4.25 -9.10 -10.48
CA GLY A 116 4.01 -8.61 -11.83
C GLY A 116 4.64 -7.25 -12.04
N THR A 117 4.83 -6.86 -13.29
CA THR A 117 5.60 -5.65 -13.65
C THR A 117 5.10 -4.38 -12.95
N SER A 118 3.80 -4.15 -12.94
CA SER A 118 3.22 -2.95 -12.34
C SER A 118 3.43 -2.88 -10.83
N LEU A 119 3.31 -4.01 -10.15
CA LEU A 119 3.50 -4.07 -8.70
C LEU A 119 4.98 -3.99 -8.32
N THR A 120 5.86 -4.55 -9.14
CA THR A 120 7.31 -4.46 -8.92
C THR A 120 7.75 -3.00 -8.80
N ALA A 121 7.29 -2.14 -9.71
CA ALA A 121 7.64 -0.73 -9.69
C ALA A 121 7.16 -0.04 -8.39
N ARG A 122 5.99 -0.43 -7.89
CA ARG A 122 5.42 0.21 -6.69
C ARG A 122 6.16 -0.17 -5.41
N TYR A 123 6.76 -1.36 -5.36
CA TYR A 123 7.46 -1.85 -4.16
C TYR A 123 8.97 -1.59 -4.18
N GLN A 124 9.49 -1.13 -5.29
CA GLN A 124 10.89 -0.71 -5.36
C GLN A 124 11.06 0.70 -4.79
#